data_0954727bfeb0a6061e106e4d478b8c47
#
_entry.id   0954727bfeb0a6061e106e4d478b8c47
#
_cell.length_a   1.000
_cell.length_b   1.000
_cell.length_c   1.000
_cell.angle_alpha   90.00
_cell.angle_beta   90.00
_cell.angle_gamma   90.00
#
_symmetry.space_group_name_H-M   'P 1'
#
loop_
_entity.id
_entity.type
_entity.pdbx_description
1 polymer ?
#
loop_
_entity_poly.entity_id
_entity_poly.type
_entity_poly.pdbx_seq_one_letter_code
_entity_poly.pdbx_strand_id
1 'polypeptide(L)'
;MFKLNALNFNKLKAYVDWKLLAFLMLFLNIKLEFKVLGIALIYLLQFDLNFGFRLKNSRLPIFYLLIIPIAFISLIITKSYQNVNYWLVFFTGIGFWVLSILAVHQVKLSVEKNDTETIHRTITLFFALNALLSVGNLLLIMLQIHDFNPYTFRGLHQLYFVNTGDNIKGLTFDISSTNGALNVLGVVYFLVRKQAAMLMACMVTLLLTTSNLITAILIVVLAIIYFANSDKDQKSMIVVCAMLCVAFMVKVSPQNSRYVEEQARRAMHLPVDTSFKRDMDTIRIADRPDSVLNPEERREKLATLYLDSLYHVASQHTPQSKYPDEIVIRPKWKYAYEFRPAWIVEPEKQVLLNFIAAHPGQLPLSSRERYIAGFPGKLTGIIQSVLILYHNPVDILTGLGIGNFSSKIAFRASGLGLRGKYPERFTYINPAFMSNHLDLYMNFFARDLGLHSITNNPASVFDQLLSEYGLLGIVAFVIGYLWFFARNYKTLTYGLPLLFIIILFFFIDYWFEQLSVVVMFELMMFLNIKENKTLMPHGN
;
A
#
# COMPACT_ATOMS: atom_id res chain seq x y z
N MET A 1 -38.39 14.09 22.51
CA MET A 1 -38.60 14.85 21.25
C MET A 1 -37.43 15.80 21.10
N PHE A 2 -36.34 15.37 20.45
CA PHE A 2 -35.15 16.20 20.18
C PHE A 2 -35.52 17.20 19.09
N LYS A 3 -35.59 18.49 19.46
CA LYS A 3 -35.64 19.59 18.46
C LYS A 3 -34.33 19.56 17.69
N LEU A 4 -34.32 19.01 16.48
CA LEU A 4 -33.33 19.29 15.47
C LEU A 4 -33.47 20.79 15.11
N ASN A 5 -32.78 21.65 15.85
CA ASN A 5 -32.60 23.03 15.44
C ASN A 5 -31.92 22.97 14.05
N ALA A 6 -32.54 23.63 13.09
CA ALA A 6 -32.02 23.75 11.74
C ALA A 6 -30.51 24.04 11.81
N LEU A 7 -29.71 23.09 11.41
CA LEU A 7 -28.25 23.18 11.36
C LEU A 7 -27.92 24.44 10.57
N ASN A 8 -27.44 25.46 11.27
CA ASN A 8 -27.14 26.75 10.66
C ASN A 8 -25.93 26.55 9.75
N PHE A 9 -26.17 26.31 8.47
CA PHE A 9 -25.18 25.94 7.44
C PHE A 9 -23.97 26.90 7.45
N ASN A 10 -24.19 28.15 7.79
CA ASN A 10 -23.14 29.16 7.91
C ASN A 10 -22.21 28.90 9.11
N LYS A 11 -22.73 28.40 10.24
CA LYS A 11 -21.91 28.00 11.39
C LYS A 11 -21.11 26.73 11.10
N LEU A 12 -21.71 25.77 10.37
CA LEU A 12 -21.01 24.55 9.95
C LEU A 12 -19.87 24.86 8.98
N LYS A 13 -20.09 25.83 8.08
CA LYS A 13 -19.09 26.25 7.08
C LYS A 13 -17.88 26.95 7.72
N ALA A 14 -18.06 27.61 8.87
CA ALA A 14 -16.98 28.21 9.64
C ALA A 14 -16.26 27.23 10.57
N TYR A 15 -16.84 26.03 10.83
CA TYR A 15 -16.31 25.07 11.79
C TYR A 15 -15.22 24.16 11.23
N VAL A 16 -15.26 23.85 9.92
CA VAL A 16 -14.39 22.90 9.22
C VAL A 16 -13.95 23.50 7.89
N ASP A 17 -12.73 23.25 7.47
CA ASP A 17 -12.26 23.52 6.10
C ASP A 17 -12.84 22.49 5.12
N TRP A 18 -14.00 22.80 4.55
CA TRP A 18 -14.69 21.92 3.60
C TRP A 18 -13.91 21.69 2.30
N LYS A 19 -13.06 22.64 1.90
CA LYS A 19 -12.21 22.49 0.72
C LYS A 19 -11.16 21.41 0.98
N LEU A 20 -10.48 21.51 2.13
CA LEU A 20 -9.52 20.49 2.55
C LEU A 20 -10.18 19.13 2.74
N LEU A 21 -11.36 19.06 3.38
CA LEU A 21 -12.08 17.81 3.57
C LEU A 21 -12.45 17.15 2.23
N ALA A 22 -13.04 17.91 1.31
CA ALA A 22 -13.38 17.42 -0.03
C ALA A 22 -12.14 16.96 -0.80
N PHE A 23 -11.04 17.73 -0.70
CA PHE A 23 -9.75 17.35 -1.28
C PHE A 23 -9.28 16.00 -0.72
N LEU A 24 -9.25 15.82 0.61
CA LEU A 24 -8.83 14.57 1.22
C LEU A 24 -9.72 13.39 0.79
N MET A 25 -11.03 13.57 0.77
CA MET A 25 -11.97 12.52 0.37
C MET A 25 -11.79 12.08 -1.09
N LEU A 26 -11.52 13.00 -2.00
CA LEU A 26 -11.31 12.69 -3.41
C LEU A 26 -9.88 12.21 -3.68
N PHE A 27 -8.88 12.91 -3.15
CA PHE A 27 -7.48 12.66 -3.47
C PHE A 27 -6.93 11.40 -2.82
N LEU A 28 -7.47 10.98 -1.68
CA LEU A 28 -7.06 9.72 -1.04
C LEU A 28 -7.61 8.47 -1.73
N ASN A 29 -8.46 8.61 -2.75
CA ASN A 29 -8.91 7.49 -3.56
C ASN A 29 -7.75 6.95 -4.42
N ILE A 30 -7.69 5.63 -4.61
CA ILE A 30 -6.62 5.00 -5.41
C ILE A 30 -6.65 5.38 -6.88
N LYS A 31 -7.85 5.58 -7.44
CA LYS A 31 -8.01 5.84 -8.86
C LYS A 31 -7.46 7.20 -9.25
N LEU A 32 -6.61 7.22 -10.27
CA LEU A 32 -5.95 8.43 -10.76
C LEU A 32 -6.96 9.50 -11.18
N GLU A 33 -8.08 9.10 -11.76
CA GLU A 33 -9.14 10.00 -12.21
C GLU A 33 -9.71 10.83 -11.05
N PHE A 34 -9.93 10.21 -9.89
CA PHE A 34 -10.40 10.91 -8.69
C PHE A 34 -9.33 11.84 -8.11
N LYS A 35 -8.05 11.47 -8.19
CA LYS A 35 -6.94 12.34 -7.76
C LYS A 35 -6.86 13.60 -8.65
N VAL A 36 -6.92 13.41 -9.95
CA VAL A 36 -6.91 14.53 -10.92
C VAL A 36 -8.14 15.41 -10.72
N LEU A 37 -9.32 14.82 -10.54
CA LEU A 37 -10.55 15.56 -10.24
C LEU A 37 -10.44 16.34 -8.93
N GLY A 38 -9.91 15.72 -7.88
CA GLY A 38 -9.71 16.37 -6.58
C GLY A 38 -8.77 17.58 -6.66
N ILE A 39 -7.65 17.44 -7.38
CA ILE A 39 -6.70 18.53 -7.62
C ILE A 39 -7.36 19.63 -8.46
N ALA A 40 -8.02 19.29 -9.55
CA ALA A 40 -8.70 20.26 -10.41
C ALA A 40 -9.75 21.06 -9.62
N LEU A 41 -10.58 20.37 -8.84
CA LEU A 41 -11.61 20.99 -8.01
C LEU A 41 -11.01 21.97 -7.00
N ILE A 42 -9.96 21.56 -6.28
CA ILE A 42 -9.36 22.41 -5.25
C ILE A 42 -8.71 23.65 -5.87
N TYR A 43 -8.05 23.54 -7.05
CA TYR A 43 -7.48 24.69 -7.75
C TYR A 43 -8.56 25.62 -8.31
N LEU A 44 -9.71 25.12 -8.73
CA LEU A 44 -10.86 25.95 -9.11
C LEU A 44 -11.42 26.74 -7.92
N LEU A 45 -11.43 26.13 -6.73
CA LEU A 45 -11.94 26.75 -5.51
C LEU A 45 -10.89 27.66 -4.82
N GLN A 46 -9.61 27.40 -5.02
CA GLN A 46 -8.52 28.07 -4.35
C GLN A 46 -7.29 28.13 -5.26
N PHE A 47 -7.34 29.00 -6.26
CA PHE A 47 -6.24 29.17 -7.20
C PHE A 47 -5.07 29.89 -6.54
N ASP A 48 -3.91 29.23 -6.54
CA ASP A 48 -2.64 29.78 -6.08
C ASP A 48 -1.51 28.95 -6.74
N LEU A 49 -0.53 29.61 -7.32
CA LEU A 49 0.63 28.97 -7.95
C LEU A 49 1.95 29.34 -7.27
N ASN A 50 1.88 29.96 -6.08
CA ASN A 50 3.07 30.31 -5.32
C ASN A 50 3.59 29.10 -4.53
N PHE A 51 4.34 28.24 -5.19
CA PHE A 51 4.93 27.03 -4.58
C PHE A 51 6.04 27.37 -3.56
N GLY A 52 6.73 28.48 -3.72
CA GLY A 52 7.74 28.96 -2.78
C GLY A 52 8.94 28.03 -2.62
N PHE A 53 9.35 27.32 -3.67
CA PHE A 53 10.58 26.53 -3.65
C PHE A 53 11.81 27.46 -3.55
N ARG A 54 12.65 27.20 -2.55
CA ARG A 54 13.93 27.90 -2.32
C ARG A 54 14.94 26.93 -1.74
N LEU A 55 16.23 27.15 -2.00
CA LEU A 55 17.29 26.33 -1.42
C LEU A 55 17.36 26.48 0.11
N LYS A 56 17.18 27.72 0.62
CA LYS A 56 17.06 27.98 2.06
C LYS A 56 15.62 28.32 2.41
N ASN A 57 15.09 27.72 3.47
CA ASN A 57 13.73 27.97 3.97
C ASN A 57 12.63 27.75 2.91
N SER A 58 12.76 26.67 2.14
CA SER A 58 11.71 26.28 1.20
C SER A 58 10.36 26.13 1.91
N ARG A 59 9.29 26.57 1.25
CA ARG A 59 7.91 26.41 1.72
C ARG A 59 7.44 24.97 1.63
N LEU A 60 7.89 24.25 0.57
CA LEU A 60 7.57 22.85 0.29
C LEU A 60 8.85 22.00 0.26
N PRO A 61 8.75 20.67 0.43
CA PRO A 61 9.89 19.77 0.27
C PRO A 61 10.51 19.91 -1.14
N ILE A 62 11.78 20.28 -1.21
CA ILE A 62 12.48 20.49 -2.48
C ILE A 62 12.68 19.18 -3.26
N PHE A 63 12.59 18.06 -2.60
CA PHE A 63 12.66 16.73 -3.19
C PHE A 63 11.79 16.59 -4.42
N TYR A 64 10.54 17.02 -4.34
CA TYR A 64 9.59 16.94 -5.46
C TYR A 64 10.03 17.70 -6.72
N LEU A 65 10.80 18.77 -6.55
CA LEU A 65 11.37 19.50 -7.66
C LEU A 65 12.63 18.81 -8.20
N LEU A 66 13.46 18.24 -7.31
CA LEU A 66 14.74 17.62 -7.69
C LEU A 66 14.56 16.28 -8.39
N ILE A 67 13.53 15.51 -8.05
CA ILE A 67 13.34 14.18 -8.62
C ILE A 67 13.00 14.23 -10.12
N ILE A 68 12.34 15.30 -10.59
CA ILE A 68 11.97 15.46 -12.00
C ILE A 68 13.19 15.60 -12.91
N PRO A 69 14.14 16.54 -12.69
CA PRO A 69 15.36 16.60 -13.51
C PRO A 69 16.22 15.33 -13.40
N ILE A 70 16.27 14.67 -12.23
CA ILE A 70 16.96 13.38 -12.09
C ILE A 70 16.35 12.35 -13.06
N ALA A 71 15.02 12.29 -13.15
CA ALA A 71 14.32 11.42 -14.08
C ALA A 71 14.64 11.73 -15.55
N PHE A 72 14.73 13.01 -15.93
CA PHE A 72 15.13 13.40 -17.29
C PHE A 72 16.59 13.04 -17.60
N ILE A 73 17.48 13.20 -16.63
CA ILE A 73 18.89 12.80 -16.78
C ILE A 73 18.98 11.28 -16.98
N SER A 74 18.28 10.50 -16.17
CA SER A 74 18.20 9.05 -16.29
C SER A 74 17.63 8.63 -17.65
N LEU A 75 16.57 9.28 -18.15
CA LEU A 75 16.00 9.04 -19.48
C LEU A 75 17.05 9.14 -20.59
N ILE A 76 17.93 10.16 -20.53
CA ILE A 76 18.97 10.39 -21.52
C ILE A 76 20.08 9.34 -21.40
N ILE A 77 20.52 9.04 -20.17
CA ILE A 77 21.61 8.08 -19.90
C ILE A 77 21.21 6.67 -20.32
N THR A 78 20.05 6.22 -19.92
CA THR A 78 19.52 4.87 -20.21
C THR A 78 19.06 4.71 -21.66
N LYS A 79 18.96 5.81 -22.41
CA LYS A 79 18.44 5.86 -23.79
C LYS A 79 17.03 5.24 -23.93
N SER A 80 16.29 5.16 -22.83
CA SER A 80 14.93 4.57 -22.81
C SER A 80 13.95 5.30 -23.72
N TYR A 81 14.23 6.57 -24.07
CA TYR A 81 13.49 7.37 -25.04
C TYR A 81 13.40 6.76 -26.45
N GLN A 82 14.29 5.82 -26.78
CA GLN A 82 14.27 5.12 -28.07
C GLN A 82 13.07 4.19 -28.24
N ASN A 83 12.46 3.75 -27.13
CA ASN A 83 11.25 2.96 -27.17
C ASN A 83 10.01 3.87 -27.13
N VAL A 84 9.17 3.80 -28.16
CA VAL A 84 7.98 4.66 -28.29
C VAL A 84 7.01 4.44 -27.13
N ASN A 85 6.81 3.21 -26.67
CA ASN A 85 5.89 2.88 -25.60
C ASN A 85 6.40 3.38 -24.22
N TYR A 86 7.72 3.56 -24.07
CA TYR A 86 8.30 4.08 -22.84
C TYR A 86 7.87 5.52 -22.55
N TRP A 87 7.59 6.33 -23.55
CA TRP A 87 7.13 7.71 -23.34
C TRP A 87 5.85 7.79 -22.50
N LEU A 88 4.92 6.84 -22.68
CA LEU A 88 3.73 6.79 -21.86
C LEU A 88 4.06 6.47 -20.40
N VAL A 89 4.99 5.55 -20.16
CA VAL A 89 5.49 5.19 -18.81
C VAL A 89 6.14 6.40 -18.16
N PHE A 90 7.05 7.06 -18.88
CA PHE A 90 7.78 8.22 -18.41
C PHE A 90 6.83 9.37 -18.03
N PHE A 91 5.93 9.77 -18.94
CA PHE A 91 4.99 10.86 -18.66
C PHE A 91 3.98 10.52 -17.55
N THR A 92 3.61 9.26 -17.42
CA THR A 92 2.78 8.82 -16.28
C THR A 92 3.55 9.01 -14.96
N GLY A 93 4.82 8.61 -14.91
CA GLY A 93 5.67 8.80 -13.73
C GLY A 93 5.91 10.27 -13.39
N ILE A 94 6.23 11.10 -14.39
CA ILE A 94 6.32 12.57 -14.20
C ILE A 94 4.97 13.14 -13.72
N GLY A 95 3.86 12.65 -14.26
CA GLY A 95 2.52 13.03 -13.83
C GLY A 95 2.28 12.78 -12.33
N PHE A 96 2.74 11.67 -11.77
CA PHE A 96 2.66 11.42 -10.33
C PHE A 96 3.49 12.40 -9.52
N TRP A 97 4.69 12.77 -9.97
CA TRP A 97 5.49 13.80 -9.28
C TRP A 97 4.85 15.18 -9.34
N VAL A 98 4.29 15.56 -10.47
CA VAL A 98 3.53 16.81 -10.61
C VAL A 98 2.30 16.79 -9.70
N LEU A 99 1.54 15.70 -9.66
CA LEU A 99 0.41 15.55 -8.72
C LEU A 99 0.85 15.65 -7.26
N SER A 100 2.03 15.13 -6.91
CA SER A 100 2.62 15.26 -5.57
C SER A 100 2.89 16.73 -5.22
N ILE A 101 3.51 17.48 -6.13
CA ILE A 101 3.76 18.92 -5.95
C ILE A 101 2.44 19.67 -5.74
N LEU A 102 1.46 19.41 -6.59
CA LEU A 102 0.17 20.10 -6.52
C LEU A 102 -0.57 19.74 -5.22
N ALA A 103 -0.51 18.47 -4.80
CA ALA A 103 -1.16 18.01 -3.57
C ALA A 103 -0.52 18.62 -2.33
N VAL A 104 0.80 18.53 -2.18
CA VAL A 104 1.51 19.09 -1.02
C VAL A 104 1.34 20.62 -0.94
N HIS A 105 1.28 21.29 -2.09
CA HIS A 105 1.02 22.73 -2.15
C HIS A 105 -0.37 23.08 -1.61
N GLN A 106 -1.43 22.37 -2.03
CA GLN A 106 -2.79 22.63 -1.55
C GLN A 106 -2.94 22.32 -0.05
N VAL A 107 -2.34 21.23 0.43
CA VAL A 107 -2.28 20.92 1.86
C VAL A 107 -1.62 22.06 2.65
N LYS A 108 -0.44 22.50 2.18
CA LYS A 108 0.29 23.59 2.81
C LYS A 108 -0.51 24.88 2.82
N LEU A 109 -1.17 25.21 1.72
CA LEU A 109 -1.99 26.39 1.56
C LEU A 109 -3.19 26.37 2.52
N SER A 110 -3.87 25.23 2.66
CA SER A 110 -4.97 25.06 3.62
C SER A 110 -4.49 25.26 5.05
N VAL A 111 -3.34 24.70 5.42
CA VAL A 111 -2.76 24.90 6.76
C VAL A 111 -2.37 26.37 7.00
N GLU A 112 -1.86 27.10 6.00
CA GLU A 112 -1.49 28.50 6.15
C GLU A 112 -2.68 29.43 6.27
N LYS A 113 -3.74 29.20 5.50
CA LYS A 113 -4.92 30.09 5.43
C LYS A 113 -5.91 29.93 6.60
N ASN A 114 -5.97 28.74 7.21
CA ASN A 114 -6.90 28.47 8.30
C ASN A 114 -6.16 28.45 9.65
N ASP A 115 -6.88 28.68 10.74
CA ASP A 115 -6.38 28.45 12.10
C ASP A 115 -6.11 26.96 12.36
N THR A 116 -5.27 26.68 13.35
CA THR A 116 -4.89 25.30 13.67
C THR A 116 -6.05 24.45 14.14
N GLU A 117 -7.01 25.08 14.85
CA GLU A 117 -8.19 24.38 15.37
C GLU A 117 -9.15 23.94 14.25
N THR A 118 -9.36 24.79 13.22
CA THR A 118 -10.16 24.44 12.04
C THR A 118 -9.56 23.25 11.28
N ILE A 119 -8.23 23.24 11.10
CA ILE A 119 -7.56 22.09 10.47
C ILE A 119 -7.69 20.83 11.34
N HIS A 120 -7.52 20.97 12.67
CA HIS A 120 -7.70 19.87 13.60
C HIS A 120 -9.11 19.26 13.49
N ARG A 121 -10.16 20.08 13.48
CA ARG A 121 -11.55 19.64 13.33
C ARG A 121 -11.78 18.96 11.98
N THR A 122 -11.14 19.46 10.92
CA THR A 122 -11.21 18.83 9.59
C THR A 122 -10.60 17.44 9.59
N ILE A 123 -9.42 17.26 10.22
CA ILE A 123 -8.77 15.96 10.39
C ILE A 123 -9.65 15.03 11.23
N THR A 124 -10.20 15.55 12.34
CA THR A 124 -11.09 14.77 13.21
C THR A 124 -12.33 14.28 12.46
N LEU A 125 -12.97 15.15 11.69
CA LEU A 125 -14.14 14.77 10.87
C LEU A 125 -13.77 13.75 9.79
N PHE A 126 -12.61 13.89 9.14
CA PHE A 126 -12.11 12.91 8.17
C PHE A 126 -11.99 11.52 8.81
N PHE A 127 -11.33 11.40 9.97
CA PHE A 127 -11.18 10.11 10.64
C PHE A 127 -12.49 9.56 11.18
N ALA A 128 -13.40 10.41 11.64
CA ALA A 128 -14.74 9.98 12.05
C ALA A 128 -15.52 9.37 10.87
N LEU A 129 -15.51 10.03 9.71
CA LEU A 129 -16.13 9.51 8.49
C LEU A 129 -15.45 8.22 8.01
N ASN A 130 -14.11 8.15 8.09
CA ASN A 130 -13.36 6.94 7.74
C ASN A 130 -13.72 5.76 8.65
N ALA A 131 -13.82 5.97 9.95
CA ALA A 131 -14.24 4.93 10.90
C ALA A 131 -15.68 4.48 10.63
N LEU A 132 -16.59 5.42 10.38
CA LEU A 132 -18.00 5.11 10.05
C LEU A 132 -18.10 4.25 8.79
N LEU A 133 -17.38 4.60 7.72
CA LEU A 133 -17.38 3.81 6.49
C LEU A 133 -16.68 2.47 6.65
N SER A 134 -15.63 2.38 7.47
CA SER A 134 -14.97 1.10 7.78
C SER A 134 -15.91 0.15 8.54
N VAL A 135 -16.67 0.66 9.50
CA VAL A 135 -17.74 -0.10 10.16
C VAL A 135 -18.85 -0.48 9.16
N GLY A 136 -19.20 0.44 8.26
CA GLY A 136 -20.15 0.16 7.18
C GLY A 136 -19.66 -0.98 6.27
N ASN A 137 -18.36 -1.00 5.89
CA ASN A 137 -17.79 -2.13 5.16
C ASN A 137 -17.93 -3.44 5.92
N LEU A 138 -17.64 -3.44 7.23
CA LEU A 138 -17.79 -4.62 8.08
C LEU A 138 -19.24 -5.11 8.11
N LEU A 139 -20.20 -4.22 8.35
CA LEU A 139 -21.62 -4.57 8.36
C LEU A 139 -22.10 -5.14 7.03
N LEU A 140 -21.66 -4.58 5.91
CA LEU A 140 -21.98 -5.11 4.59
C LEU A 140 -21.44 -6.53 4.40
N ILE A 141 -20.21 -6.80 4.85
CA ILE A 141 -19.63 -8.15 4.81
C ILE A 141 -20.43 -9.12 5.67
N MET A 142 -20.76 -8.73 6.92
CA MET A 142 -21.58 -9.56 7.82
C MET A 142 -22.94 -9.90 7.20
N LEU A 143 -23.59 -8.94 6.53
CA LEU A 143 -24.85 -9.16 5.82
C LEU A 143 -24.70 -10.09 4.61
N GLN A 144 -23.58 -9.99 3.87
CA GLN A 144 -23.32 -10.82 2.70
C GLN A 144 -23.05 -12.29 3.05
N ILE A 145 -22.36 -12.54 4.17
CA ILE A 145 -21.98 -13.90 4.57
C ILE A 145 -22.92 -14.51 5.60
N HIS A 146 -23.86 -13.73 6.14
CA HIS A 146 -24.79 -14.13 7.19
C HIS A 146 -24.09 -14.65 8.46
N ASP A 147 -22.91 -14.09 8.81
CA ASP A 147 -22.16 -14.43 10.01
C ASP A 147 -21.83 -13.17 10.81
N PHE A 148 -21.94 -13.28 12.16
CA PHE A 148 -21.62 -12.19 13.08
C PHE A 148 -20.13 -11.95 13.24
N ASN A 149 -19.29 -12.98 13.02
CA ASN A 149 -17.85 -12.83 13.05
C ASN A 149 -17.21 -13.18 11.70
N PRO A 150 -17.15 -12.23 10.77
CA PRO A 150 -16.62 -12.48 9.44
C PRO A 150 -15.13 -12.82 9.43
N TYR A 151 -14.40 -12.60 10.52
CA TYR A 151 -12.96 -12.91 10.61
C TYR A 151 -12.68 -14.40 10.83
N THR A 152 -13.68 -15.19 11.24
CA THR A 152 -13.59 -16.64 11.35
C THR A 152 -14.19 -17.36 10.16
N PHE A 153 -14.88 -16.60 9.30
CA PHE A 153 -15.55 -17.15 8.13
C PHE A 153 -14.54 -17.57 7.04
N ARG A 154 -14.73 -18.76 6.48
CA ARG A 154 -13.93 -19.30 5.38
C ARG A 154 -14.82 -19.48 4.15
N GLY A 155 -15.26 -18.37 3.55
CA GLY A 155 -16.24 -18.38 2.48
C GLY A 155 -15.85 -17.64 1.22
N LEU A 156 -16.85 -17.50 0.37
CA LEU A 156 -16.73 -17.03 -0.99
C LEU A 156 -16.08 -15.67 -1.19
N HIS A 157 -16.21 -14.74 -0.24
CA HIS A 157 -15.56 -13.44 -0.36
C HIS A 157 -14.08 -13.49 0.03
N GLN A 158 -13.58 -14.64 0.48
CA GLN A 158 -12.14 -14.93 0.63
C GLN A 158 -11.51 -15.46 -0.68
N LEU A 159 -12.22 -15.35 -1.80
CA LEU A 159 -11.64 -15.60 -3.11
C LEU A 159 -10.34 -14.81 -3.30
N TYR A 160 -9.33 -15.47 -3.83
CA TYR A 160 -8.05 -14.85 -4.14
C TYR A 160 -7.31 -14.26 -2.95
N PHE A 161 -7.28 -14.99 -1.81
CA PHE A 161 -6.44 -14.61 -0.66
C PHE A 161 -6.88 -13.34 0.08
N VAL A 162 -8.09 -12.89 -0.16
CA VAL A 162 -8.66 -11.71 0.46
C VAL A 162 -9.43 -12.15 1.70
N ASN A 163 -8.87 -11.91 2.87
CA ASN A 163 -9.59 -12.10 4.12
C ASN A 163 -10.54 -10.92 4.39
N THR A 164 -11.36 -11.03 5.43
CA THR A 164 -12.32 -9.96 5.80
C THR A 164 -11.65 -8.60 5.95
N GLY A 165 -10.48 -8.56 6.58
CA GLY A 165 -9.73 -7.32 6.80
C GLY A 165 -9.32 -6.61 5.52
N ASP A 166 -9.03 -7.35 4.44
CA ASP A 166 -8.66 -6.76 3.15
C ASP A 166 -9.80 -5.99 2.48
N ASN A 167 -11.04 -6.23 2.89
CA ASN A 167 -12.22 -5.53 2.40
C ASN A 167 -12.59 -4.29 3.23
N ILE A 168 -11.91 -4.04 4.36
CA ILE A 168 -12.14 -2.85 5.20
C ILE A 168 -11.36 -1.66 4.64
N LYS A 169 -11.88 -1.03 3.63
CA LYS A 169 -11.21 0.02 2.86
C LYS A 169 -11.49 1.45 3.34
N GLY A 170 -12.59 1.64 4.07
CA GLY A 170 -13.00 2.95 4.57
C GLY A 170 -13.18 4.00 3.46
N LEU A 171 -12.84 5.24 3.75
CA LEU A 171 -12.89 6.37 2.81
C LEU A 171 -11.89 6.27 1.66
N THR A 172 -10.84 5.47 1.79
CA THR A 172 -9.80 5.40 0.76
C THR A 172 -10.30 4.68 -0.49
N PHE A 173 -11.31 3.79 -0.36
CA PHE A 173 -11.77 2.89 -1.40
C PHE A 173 -10.64 2.11 -2.09
N ASP A 174 -9.49 2.10 -1.46
CA ASP A 174 -8.24 1.48 -1.90
C ASP A 174 -8.11 0.06 -1.33
N ILE A 175 -6.89 -0.35 -1.07
CA ILE A 175 -6.57 -1.54 -0.30
C ILE A 175 -6.64 -1.24 1.20
N SER A 176 -6.92 -2.26 2.00
CA SER A 176 -7.02 -2.13 3.45
C SER A 176 -5.73 -1.64 4.11
N SER A 177 -4.57 -1.95 3.52
CA SER A 177 -3.28 -1.45 4.02
C SER A 177 -3.18 0.07 3.99
N THR A 178 -3.74 0.74 2.98
CA THR A 178 -3.82 2.21 2.93
C THR A 178 -4.69 2.73 4.07
N ASN A 179 -5.87 2.13 4.29
CA ASN A 179 -6.74 2.48 5.41
C ASN A 179 -6.05 2.23 6.76
N GLY A 180 -5.37 1.09 6.93
CA GLY A 180 -4.56 0.78 8.11
C GLY A 180 -3.48 1.81 8.36
N ALA A 181 -2.69 2.16 7.35
CA ALA A 181 -1.60 3.14 7.46
C ALA A 181 -2.12 4.54 7.85
N LEU A 182 -3.22 5.00 7.27
CA LEU A 182 -3.86 6.27 7.67
C LEU A 182 -4.29 6.23 9.13
N ASN A 183 -4.91 5.14 9.59
CA ASN A 183 -5.36 5.03 10.98
C ASN A 183 -4.20 4.97 11.98
N VAL A 184 -3.04 4.43 11.61
CA VAL A 184 -1.81 4.52 12.46
C VAL A 184 -1.41 5.98 12.65
N LEU A 185 -1.41 6.79 11.58
CA LEU A 185 -1.16 8.23 11.72
C LEU A 185 -2.19 8.89 12.64
N GLY A 186 -3.48 8.52 12.50
CA GLY A 186 -4.56 8.98 13.37
C GLY A 186 -4.37 8.58 14.83
N VAL A 187 -4.01 7.33 15.12
CA VAL A 187 -3.75 6.85 16.49
C VAL A 187 -2.69 7.71 17.18
N VAL A 188 -1.56 7.95 16.54
CA VAL A 188 -0.48 8.76 17.13
C VAL A 188 -0.90 10.23 17.28
N TYR A 189 -1.57 10.78 16.26
CA TYR A 189 -2.06 12.14 16.30
C TYR A 189 -3.03 12.39 17.46
N PHE A 190 -4.04 11.54 17.64
CA PHE A 190 -5.04 11.68 18.71
C PHE A 190 -4.51 11.28 20.08
N LEU A 191 -3.53 10.36 20.16
CA LEU A 191 -2.84 10.03 21.41
C LEU A 191 -2.14 11.25 22.02
N VAL A 192 -1.34 11.93 21.21
CA VAL A 192 -0.60 13.11 21.68
C VAL A 192 -1.55 14.27 22.03
N ARG A 193 -2.65 14.39 21.32
CA ARG A 193 -3.71 15.38 21.62
C ARG A 193 -4.69 14.95 22.71
N LYS A 194 -4.52 13.76 23.31
CA LYS A 194 -5.36 13.21 24.39
C LYS A 194 -6.84 13.08 24.03
N GLN A 195 -7.15 12.81 22.77
CA GLN A 195 -8.53 12.63 22.31
C GLN A 195 -8.90 11.14 22.29
N ALA A 196 -9.24 10.59 23.45
CA ALA A 196 -9.46 9.16 23.66
C ALA A 196 -10.49 8.54 22.70
N ALA A 197 -11.61 9.21 22.42
CA ALA A 197 -12.66 8.68 21.55
C ALA A 197 -12.17 8.49 20.11
N MET A 198 -11.46 9.48 19.55
CA MET A 198 -10.93 9.40 18.19
C MET A 198 -9.73 8.45 18.09
N LEU A 199 -8.91 8.40 19.14
CA LEU A 199 -7.85 7.41 19.28
C LEU A 199 -8.42 5.99 19.18
N MET A 200 -9.47 5.69 19.95
CA MET A 200 -10.13 4.38 19.93
C MET A 200 -10.78 4.09 18.58
N ALA A 201 -11.42 5.07 17.95
CA ALA A 201 -12.00 4.91 16.62
C ALA A 201 -10.94 4.54 15.58
N CYS A 202 -9.78 5.22 15.56
CA CYS A 202 -8.67 4.89 14.68
C CYS A 202 -8.06 3.52 15.01
N MET A 203 -7.90 3.18 16.31
CA MET A 203 -7.37 1.89 16.72
C MET A 203 -8.28 0.74 16.31
N VAL A 204 -9.58 0.84 16.53
CA VAL A 204 -10.56 -0.16 16.09
C VAL A 204 -10.51 -0.30 14.56
N THR A 205 -10.54 0.81 13.83
CA THR A 205 -10.49 0.78 12.37
C THR A 205 -9.22 0.11 11.86
N LEU A 206 -8.06 0.38 12.47
CA LEU A 206 -6.82 -0.32 12.14
C LEU A 206 -6.94 -1.83 12.37
N LEU A 207 -7.43 -2.25 13.53
CA LEU A 207 -7.58 -3.68 13.85
C LEU A 207 -8.53 -4.38 12.88
N LEU A 208 -9.61 -3.72 12.47
CA LEU A 208 -10.53 -4.26 11.47
C LEU A 208 -9.84 -4.57 10.13
N THR A 209 -8.78 -3.87 9.78
CA THR A 209 -8.01 -4.17 8.54
C THR A 209 -7.15 -5.43 8.63
N THR A 210 -6.95 -5.99 9.83
CA THR A 210 -6.07 -7.16 10.10
C THR A 210 -4.66 -7.05 9.52
N SER A 211 -4.15 -5.83 9.31
CA SER A 211 -2.82 -5.60 8.76
C SER A 211 -1.75 -5.77 9.84
N ASN A 212 -1.18 -6.97 9.96
CA ASN A 212 -0.25 -7.34 11.02
C ASN A 212 1.01 -6.50 11.03
N LEU A 213 1.64 -6.27 9.88
CA LEU A 213 2.87 -5.49 9.80
C LEU A 213 2.64 -4.03 10.21
N ILE A 214 1.55 -3.43 9.75
CA ILE A 214 1.19 -2.04 10.08
C ILE A 214 0.87 -1.93 11.58
N THR A 215 0.15 -2.92 12.13
CA THR A 215 -0.16 -3.00 13.57
C THR A 215 1.13 -3.18 14.40
N ALA A 216 2.07 -4.02 13.95
CA ALA A 216 3.35 -4.22 14.61
C ALA A 216 4.18 -2.92 14.65
N ILE A 217 4.22 -2.16 13.54
CA ILE A 217 4.87 -0.84 13.49
C ILE A 217 4.24 0.09 14.52
N LEU A 218 2.91 0.15 14.59
CA LEU A 218 2.22 0.97 15.59
C LEU A 218 2.61 0.56 17.01
N ILE A 219 2.62 -0.74 17.33
CA ILE A 219 2.98 -1.23 18.66
C ILE A 219 4.40 -0.78 19.05
N VAL A 220 5.36 -0.90 18.13
CA VAL A 220 6.73 -0.42 18.35
C VAL A 220 6.75 1.08 18.64
N VAL A 221 6.03 1.87 17.86
CA VAL A 221 5.96 3.34 18.05
C VAL A 221 5.28 3.69 19.37
N LEU A 222 4.17 3.02 19.71
CA LEU A 222 3.50 3.24 21.00
C LEU A 222 4.39 2.86 22.18
N ALA A 223 5.18 1.79 22.07
CA ALA A 223 6.17 1.42 23.08
C ALA A 223 7.25 2.51 23.22
N ILE A 224 7.79 3.03 22.13
CA ILE A 224 8.75 4.14 22.16
C ILE A 224 8.13 5.37 22.85
N ILE A 225 6.91 5.76 22.50
CA ILE A 225 6.20 6.88 23.12
C ILE A 225 5.99 6.62 24.63
N TYR A 226 5.61 5.40 25.01
CA TYR A 226 5.36 5.02 26.40
C TYR A 226 6.59 5.20 27.29
N PHE A 227 7.77 4.81 26.79
CA PHE A 227 9.01 4.87 27.56
C PHE A 227 9.74 6.21 27.44
N ALA A 228 9.57 6.95 26.34
CA ALA A 228 10.35 8.16 26.10
C ALA A 228 9.84 9.38 26.87
N ASN A 229 8.61 9.80 26.67
CA ASN A 229 8.10 11.06 27.24
C ASN A 229 6.58 11.17 27.24
N SER A 230 5.87 10.18 27.78
CA SER A 230 4.41 10.22 27.89
C SER A 230 3.96 10.49 29.32
N ASP A 231 2.90 11.28 29.47
CA ASP A 231 2.26 11.51 30.74
C ASP A 231 1.34 10.32 31.14
N LYS A 232 0.76 10.39 32.35
CA LYS A 232 -0.08 9.31 32.92
C LYS A 232 -1.28 9.00 32.03
N ASP A 233 -1.92 10.02 31.45
CA ASP A 233 -3.12 9.84 30.61
C ASP A 233 -2.76 9.14 29.29
N GLN A 234 -1.67 9.57 28.65
CA GLN A 234 -1.16 8.95 27.43
C GLN A 234 -0.75 7.49 27.68
N LYS A 235 -0.04 7.21 28.79
CA LYS A 235 0.32 5.84 29.19
C LYS A 235 -0.91 4.96 29.38
N SER A 236 -1.94 5.48 30.05
CA SER A 236 -3.22 4.76 30.21
C SER A 236 -3.87 4.46 28.86
N MET A 237 -3.92 5.43 27.95
CA MET A 237 -4.47 5.23 26.61
C MET A 237 -3.68 4.21 25.80
N ILE A 238 -2.34 4.20 25.89
CA ILE A 238 -1.50 3.20 25.22
C ILE A 238 -1.78 1.80 25.76
N VAL A 239 -1.92 1.65 27.08
CA VAL A 239 -2.27 0.35 27.70
C VAL A 239 -3.64 -0.13 27.20
N VAL A 240 -4.63 0.76 27.10
CA VAL A 240 -5.97 0.41 26.56
C VAL A 240 -5.86 -0.01 25.09
N CYS A 241 -5.06 0.67 24.27
CA CYS A 241 -4.80 0.26 22.88
C CYS A 241 -4.17 -1.13 22.81
N ALA A 242 -3.20 -1.44 23.67
CA ALA A 242 -2.56 -2.75 23.72
C ALA A 242 -3.57 -3.84 24.14
N MET A 243 -4.38 -3.58 25.17
CA MET A 243 -5.44 -4.50 25.60
C MET A 243 -6.46 -4.75 24.48
N LEU A 244 -6.86 -3.71 23.77
CA LEU A 244 -7.80 -3.81 22.63
C LEU A 244 -7.19 -4.66 21.51
N CYS A 245 -5.90 -4.49 21.22
CA CYS A 245 -5.18 -5.30 20.23
C CYS A 245 -5.20 -6.78 20.63
N VAL A 246 -4.84 -7.10 21.88
CA VAL A 246 -4.85 -8.48 22.40
C VAL A 246 -6.26 -9.07 22.35
N ALA A 247 -7.26 -8.32 22.81
CA ALA A 247 -8.65 -8.76 22.79
C ALA A 247 -9.15 -9.06 21.37
N PHE A 248 -8.81 -8.20 20.40
CA PHE A 248 -9.15 -8.40 19.00
C PHE A 248 -8.48 -9.67 18.43
N MET A 249 -7.18 -9.83 18.64
CA MET A 249 -6.41 -10.98 18.15
C MET A 249 -6.92 -12.30 18.74
N VAL A 250 -7.25 -12.34 20.02
CA VAL A 250 -7.67 -13.57 20.71
C VAL A 250 -9.14 -13.92 20.44
N LYS A 251 -10.03 -12.92 20.42
CA LYS A 251 -11.48 -13.16 20.39
C LYS A 251 -12.11 -12.95 19.02
N VAL A 252 -11.67 -11.94 18.27
CA VAL A 252 -12.29 -11.57 17.00
C VAL A 252 -11.60 -12.25 15.83
N SER A 253 -10.27 -12.25 15.81
CA SER A 253 -9.48 -12.80 14.70
C SER A 253 -8.44 -13.84 15.17
N PRO A 254 -8.84 -14.99 15.72
CA PRO A 254 -7.91 -16.00 16.23
C PRO A 254 -7.01 -16.61 15.14
N GLN A 255 -7.45 -16.63 13.91
CA GLN A 255 -6.64 -17.07 12.77
C GLN A 255 -5.43 -16.15 12.55
N ASN A 256 -5.63 -14.84 12.72
CA ASN A 256 -4.57 -13.86 12.61
C ASN A 256 -3.52 -14.02 13.75
N SER A 257 -3.99 -14.32 14.96
CA SER A 257 -3.12 -14.64 16.09
C SER A 257 -2.22 -15.86 15.80
N ARG A 258 -2.78 -16.94 15.28
CA ARG A 258 -2.02 -18.14 14.89
C ARG A 258 -0.99 -17.84 13.79
N TYR A 259 -1.38 -17.07 12.79
CA TYR A 259 -0.45 -16.64 11.73
C TYR A 259 0.74 -15.88 12.30
N VAL A 260 0.50 -14.91 13.20
CA VAL A 260 1.57 -14.14 13.85
C VAL A 260 2.48 -15.06 14.68
N GLU A 261 1.90 -15.98 15.45
CA GLU A 261 2.65 -16.95 16.23
C GLU A 261 3.52 -17.85 15.35
N GLU A 262 2.97 -18.36 14.26
CA GLU A 262 3.70 -19.19 13.29
C GLU A 262 4.87 -18.42 12.67
N GLN A 263 4.66 -17.18 12.25
CA GLN A 263 5.73 -16.34 11.69
C GLN A 263 6.81 -16.02 12.75
N ALA A 264 6.42 -15.77 13.98
CA ALA A 264 7.37 -15.55 15.07
C ALA A 264 8.21 -16.80 15.37
N ARG A 265 7.58 -17.99 15.41
CA ARG A 265 8.28 -19.27 15.59
C ARG A 265 9.25 -19.53 14.44
N ARG A 266 8.85 -19.30 13.20
CA ARG A 266 9.73 -19.44 12.02
C ARG A 266 10.94 -18.49 12.11
N ALA A 267 10.72 -17.24 12.47
CA ALA A 267 11.79 -16.25 12.62
C ALA A 267 12.78 -16.61 13.74
N MET A 268 12.31 -17.28 14.79
CA MET A 268 13.14 -17.76 15.91
C MET A 268 13.70 -19.17 15.68
N HIS A 269 13.52 -19.77 14.50
CA HIS A 269 13.88 -21.16 14.18
C HIS A 269 13.29 -22.20 15.15
N LEU A 270 12.18 -21.88 15.79
CA LEU A 270 11.45 -22.81 16.65
C LEU A 270 10.55 -23.73 15.82
N PRO A 271 10.31 -24.98 16.29
CA PRO A 271 9.41 -25.87 15.59
C PRO A 271 8.02 -25.26 15.51
N VAL A 272 7.48 -25.20 14.29
CA VAL A 272 6.10 -24.79 14.04
C VAL A 272 5.21 -25.94 14.43
N ASP A 273 4.20 -25.68 15.26
CA ASP A 273 3.22 -26.69 15.65
C ASP A 273 2.35 -27.04 14.44
N THR A 274 2.69 -28.15 13.80
CA THR A 274 1.93 -28.71 12.68
C THR A 274 0.77 -29.60 13.12
N SER A 275 0.57 -29.76 14.42
CA SER A 275 -0.47 -30.65 14.97
C SER A 275 -1.90 -30.23 14.63
N PHE A 276 -2.07 -28.97 14.19
CA PHE A 276 -3.35 -28.45 13.69
C PHE A 276 -3.60 -28.69 12.20
N LYS A 277 -2.60 -29.17 11.46
CA LYS A 277 -2.84 -29.68 10.11
C LYS A 277 -3.51 -31.03 10.26
N ARG A 278 -4.79 -31.14 9.92
CA ARG A 278 -5.42 -32.42 9.71
C ARG A 278 -4.50 -33.25 8.83
N ASP A 279 -4.45 -34.58 9.02
CA ASP A 279 -3.62 -35.47 8.17
C ASP A 279 -3.82 -35.21 6.66
N MET A 280 -4.99 -34.69 6.28
CA MET A 280 -5.30 -34.28 4.92
C MET A 280 -4.58 -32.98 4.47
N ASP A 281 -4.07 -32.15 5.40
CA ASP A 281 -3.37 -30.90 5.03
C ASP A 281 -1.95 -31.16 4.51
N THR A 282 -1.44 -32.37 4.67
CA THR A 282 -0.20 -32.82 4.05
C THR A 282 -0.37 -33.12 2.56
N ILE A 283 -1.59 -33.40 2.11
CA ILE A 283 -1.92 -33.64 0.70
C ILE A 283 -2.25 -32.27 0.07
N ARG A 284 -1.59 -31.96 -1.05
CA ARG A 284 -1.91 -30.76 -1.80
C ARG A 284 -3.40 -30.71 -2.08
N ILE A 285 -4.01 -29.54 -1.96
CA ILE A 285 -5.45 -29.36 -2.18
C ILE A 285 -5.88 -29.83 -3.60
N ALA A 286 -4.98 -29.69 -4.58
CA ALA A 286 -5.18 -30.18 -5.94
C ALA A 286 -5.40 -31.70 -6.01
N ASP A 287 -4.80 -32.46 -5.10
CA ASP A 287 -4.78 -33.92 -5.10
C ASP A 287 -5.83 -34.52 -4.14
N ARG A 288 -6.53 -33.69 -3.35
CA ARG A 288 -7.57 -34.13 -2.42
C ARG A 288 -8.84 -34.56 -3.15
N PRO A 289 -9.54 -35.63 -2.71
CA PRO A 289 -10.83 -36.01 -3.30
C PRO A 289 -11.89 -34.92 -3.10
N ASP A 290 -12.72 -34.67 -4.12
CA ASP A 290 -13.79 -33.65 -4.06
C ASP A 290 -14.85 -33.94 -2.99
N SER A 291 -15.00 -35.24 -2.58
CA SER A 291 -15.96 -35.66 -1.58
C SER A 291 -15.66 -35.17 -0.17
N VAL A 292 -14.39 -34.88 0.13
CA VAL A 292 -13.94 -34.40 1.46
C VAL A 292 -13.74 -32.91 1.53
N LEU A 293 -13.90 -32.20 0.40
CA LEU A 293 -13.70 -30.75 0.30
C LEU A 293 -15.02 -30.00 0.50
N ASN A 294 -14.97 -28.95 1.31
CA ASN A 294 -16.07 -27.99 1.38
C ASN A 294 -16.11 -27.12 0.11
N PRO A 295 -17.16 -26.32 -0.14
CA PRO A 295 -17.27 -25.51 -1.35
C PRO A 295 -16.09 -24.58 -1.60
N GLU A 296 -15.45 -24.10 -0.55
CA GLU A 296 -14.32 -23.17 -0.60
C GLU A 296 -13.01 -23.86 -0.96
N GLU A 297 -12.75 -24.99 -0.31
CA GLU A 297 -11.61 -25.83 -0.62
C GLU A 297 -11.66 -26.35 -2.06
N ARG A 298 -12.87 -26.57 -2.59
CA ARG A 298 -13.05 -26.92 -4.01
C ARG A 298 -12.66 -25.77 -4.94
N ARG A 299 -12.96 -24.53 -4.57
CA ARG A 299 -12.51 -23.35 -5.33
C ARG A 299 -11.01 -23.19 -5.30
N GLU A 300 -10.42 -23.33 -4.12
CA GLU A 300 -8.98 -23.27 -3.94
C GLU A 300 -8.31 -24.38 -4.78
N LYS A 301 -8.88 -25.59 -4.76
CA LYS A 301 -8.44 -26.67 -5.63
C LYS A 301 -8.51 -26.28 -7.11
N LEU A 302 -9.62 -25.66 -7.54
CA LEU A 302 -9.77 -25.24 -8.92
C LEU A 302 -8.74 -24.20 -9.32
N ALA A 303 -8.54 -23.20 -8.45
CA ALA A 303 -7.54 -22.16 -8.67
C ALA A 303 -6.12 -22.75 -8.73
N THR A 304 -5.82 -23.72 -7.85
CA THR A 304 -4.53 -24.42 -7.84
C THR A 304 -4.31 -25.22 -9.11
N LEU A 305 -5.30 -26.01 -9.53
CA LEU A 305 -5.24 -26.76 -10.78
C LEU A 305 -5.07 -25.86 -12.01
N TYR A 306 -5.75 -24.72 -12.00
CA TYR A 306 -5.59 -23.72 -13.06
C TYR A 306 -4.18 -23.18 -13.12
N LEU A 307 -3.62 -22.76 -11.99
CA LEU A 307 -2.24 -22.28 -11.89
C LEU A 307 -1.23 -23.37 -12.28
N ASP A 308 -1.44 -24.60 -11.83
CA ASP A 308 -0.61 -25.74 -12.22
C ASP A 308 -0.65 -25.97 -13.74
N SER A 309 -1.82 -25.83 -14.36
CA SER A 309 -1.92 -25.93 -15.82
C SER A 309 -1.14 -24.83 -16.55
N LEU A 310 -1.19 -23.58 -16.05
CA LEU A 310 -0.39 -22.49 -16.58
C LEU A 310 1.11 -22.80 -16.54
N TYR A 311 1.59 -23.27 -15.40
CA TYR A 311 3.01 -23.60 -15.23
C TYR A 311 3.41 -24.82 -16.05
N HIS A 312 2.53 -25.81 -16.16
CA HIS A 312 2.79 -26.99 -16.97
C HIS A 312 2.89 -26.63 -18.46
N VAL A 313 1.96 -25.83 -18.97
CA VAL A 313 2.01 -25.33 -20.35
C VAL A 313 3.26 -24.50 -20.59
N ALA A 314 3.60 -23.60 -19.66
CA ALA A 314 4.81 -22.79 -19.76
C ALA A 314 6.09 -23.61 -19.73
N SER A 315 6.15 -24.68 -18.91
CA SER A 315 7.31 -25.55 -18.79
C SER A 315 7.50 -26.48 -20.01
N GLN A 316 6.42 -26.79 -20.72
CA GLN A 316 6.45 -27.63 -21.95
C GLN A 316 6.58 -26.80 -23.22
N HIS A 317 6.52 -25.48 -23.10
CA HIS A 317 6.53 -24.61 -24.26
C HIS A 317 7.89 -24.63 -24.96
N THR A 318 7.92 -25.08 -26.21
CA THR A 318 9.08 -24.98 -27.08
C THR A 318 8.89 -23.81 -28.04
N PRO A 319 9.97 -23.15 -28.52
CA PRO A 319 9.85 -22.00 -29.42
C PRO A 319 9.05 -22.24 -30.71
N GLN A 320 8.82 -23.52 -31.04
CA GLN A 320 8.10 -23.93 -32.25
C GLN A 320 6.62 -24.28 -32.00
N SER A 321 6.19 -24.43 -30.75
CA SER A 321 4.80 -24.79 -30.47
C SER A 321 3.94 -23.52 -30.31
N LYS A 322 2.81 -23.51 -31.01
CA LYS A 322 1.79 -22.47 -30.78
C LYS A 322 1.25 -22.61 -29.37
N TYR A 323 1.17 -21.49 -28.67
CA TYR A 323 0.52 -21.45 -27.36
C TYR A 323 -0.99 -21.67 -27.55
N PRO A 324 -1.64 -22.43 -26.68
CA PRO A 324 -3.08 -22.58 -26.79
C PRO A 324 -3.77 -21.24 -26.54
N ASP A 325 -4.73 -20.91 -27.38
CA ASP A 325 -5.53 -19.69 -27.23
C ASP A 325 -6.36 -19.72 -25.93
N GLU A 326 -6.66 -20.93 -25.47
CA GLU A 326 -7.48 -21.15 -24.28
C GLU A 326 -7.04 -22.39 -23.51
N ILE A 327 -6.91 -22.27 -22.18
CA ILE A 327 -6.69 -23.40 -21.29
C ILE A 327 -8.03 -23.79 -20.66
N VAL A 328 -8.39 -25.05 -20.84
CA VAL A 328 -9.64 -25.60 -20.32
C VAL A 328 -9.35 -26.55 -19.16
N ILE A 329 -9.78 -26.19 -17.96
CA ILE A 329 -9.76 -27.05 -16.78
C ILE A 329 -11.20 -27.50 -16.49
N ARG A 330 -11.48 -28.79 -16.68
CA ARG A 330 -12.81 -29.35 -16.41
C ARG A 330 -12.94 -29.68 -14.90
N PRO A 331 -13.88 -29.05 -14.19
CA PRO A 331 -14.11 -29.39 -12.80
C PRO A 331 -14.69 -30.81 -12.67
N LYS A 332 -14.19 -31.54 -11.70
CA LYS A 332 -14.64 -32.92 -11.41
C LYS A 332 -15.78 -32.98 -10.40
N TRP A 333 -16.26 -31.84 -9.90
CA TRP A 333 -17.27 -31.82 -8.86
C TRP A 333 -18.66 -31.33 -9.30
N LYS A 334 -19.60 -31.64 -8.44
CA LYS A 334 -21.02 -31.51 -8.67
C LYS A 334 -21.53 -30.07 -8.72
N TYR A 335 -20.81 -29.13 -8.12
CA TYR A 335 -21.26 -27.74 -7.91
C TYR A 335 -20.43 -26.73 -8.71
N ALA A 336 -20.06 -27.10 -9.94
CA ALA A 336 -19.30 -26.21 -10.83
C ALA A 336 -20.01 -24.88 -11.15
N TYR A 337 -21.33 -24.82 -10.97
CA TYR A 337 -22.12 -23.62 -11.17
C TYR A 337 -21.91 -22.54 -10.08
N GLU A 338 -21.40 -22.90 -8.91
CA GLU A 338 -21.07 -21.96 -7.85
C GLU A 338 -19.81 -21.15 -8.17
N PHE A 339 -19.09 -21.56 -9.18
CA PHE A 339 -17.84 -20.96 -9.60
C PHE A 339 -17.93 -20.53 -11.06
N ARG A 340 -17.20 -19.50 -11.46
CA ARG A 340 -16.92 -19.33 -12.88
C ARG A 340 -16.33 -20.63 -13.38
N PRO A 341 -16.87 -21.20 -14.45
CA PRO A 341 -16.36 -22.46 -14.97
C PRO A 341 -14.85 -22.36 -15.18
N ALA A 342 -14.09 -23.29 -14.60
CA ALA A 342 -12.63 -23.24 -14.67
C ALA A 342 -12.08 -23.46 -16.08
N TRP A 343 -12.91 -23.90 -17.02
CA TRP A 343 -12.55 -23.98 -18.44
C TRP A 343 -12.59 -22.64 -19.17
N ILE A 344 -13.19 -21.60 -18.57
CA ILE A 344 -13.15 -20.27 -19.15
C ILE A 344 -11.98 -19.53 -18.52
N VAL A 345 -10.95 -19.30 -19.29
CA VAL A 345 -9.81 -18.49 -18.88
C VAL A 345 -10.25 -17.04 -18.78
N GLU A 346 -10.07 -16.43 -17.62
CA GLU A 346 -10.34 -15.01 -17.46
C GLU A 346 -9.44 -14.20 -18.41
N PRO A 347 -9.96 -13.12 -19.05
CA PRO A 347 -9.16 -12.32 -19.98
C PRO A 347 -7.81 -11.85 -19.39
N GLU A 348 -7.78 -11.57 -18.09
CA GLU A 348 -6.57 -11.16 -17.39
C GLU A 348 -5.51 -12.28 -17.30
N LYS A 349 -5.96 -13.52 -17.17
CA LYS A 349 -5.08 -14.69 -17.14
C LYS A 349 -4.62 -15.07 -18.54
N GLN A 350 -5.43 -14.86 -19.55
CA GLN A 350 -5.03 -15.06 -20.95
C GLN A 350 -3.90 -14.11 -21.34
N VAL A 351 -3.92 -12.86 -20.87
CA VAL A 351 -2.81 -11.91 -21.07
C VAL A 351 -1.52 -12.43 -20.48
N LEU A 352 -1.59 -13.02 -19.26
CA LEU A 352 -0.41 -13.63 -18.63
C LEU A 352 0.10 -14.83 -19.43
N LEU A 353 -0.78 -15.70 -19.92
CA LEU A 353 -0.41 -16.84 -20.76
C LEU A 353 0.28 -16.40 -22.04
N ASN A 354 -0.29 -15.42 -22.73
CA ASN A 354 0.28 -14.87 -23.96
C ASN A 354 1.66 -14.23 -23.70
N PHE A 355 1.80 -13.54 -22.56
CA PHE A 355 3.09 -12.99 -22.15
C PHE A 355 4.14 -14.07 -21.90
N ILE A 356 3.79 -15.13 -21.18
CA ILE A 356 4.68 -16.27 -20.91
C ILE A 356 5.08 -16.92 -22.25
N ALA A 357 4.13 -17.08 -23.17
CA ALA A 357 4.37 -17.65 -24.50
C ALA A 357 5.32 -16.80 -25.36
N ALA A 358 5.21 -15.48 -25.24
CA ALA A 358 6.07 -14.54 -25.99
C ALA A 358 7.53 -14.48 -25.44
N HIS A 359 7.76 -14.94 -24.20
CA HIS A 359 9.05 -14.84 -23.54
C HIS A 359 9.55 -16.20 -23.01
N PRO A 360 9.59 -17.27 -23.84
CA PRO A 360 10.01 -18.59 -23.39
C PRO A 360 11.47 -18.57 -22.93
N GLY A 361 11.72 -19.16 -21.75
CA GLY A 361 13.06 -19.24 -21.16
C GLY A 361 13.63 -17.95 -20.56
N GLN A 362 12.91 -16.82 -20.68
CA GLN A 362 13.32 -15.55 -20.08
C GLN A 362 12.65 -15.31 -18.70
N LEU A 363 11.51 -15.94 -18.47
CA LEU A 363 10.76 -15.81 -17.22
C LEU A 363 11.19 -16.87 -16.23
N PRO A 364 11.52 -16.51 -14.98
CA PRO A 364 11.83 -17.44 -13.92
C PRO A 364 10.54 -18.06 -13.35
N LEU A 365 9.89 -18.93 -14.11
CA LEU A 365 8.62 -19.55 -13.75
C LEU A 365 8.69 -20.44 -12.52
N SER A 366 9.89 -20.85 -12.11
CA SER A 366 10.14 -21.64 -10.89
C SER A 366 11.05 -20.90 -9.92
N SER A 367 10.83 -19.64 -9.72
CA SER A 367 11.69 -18.71 -8.99
C SER A 367 12.03 -19.09 -7.54
N ARG A 368 11.50 -20.18 -6.99
CA ARG A 368 11.95 -20.72 -5.70
C ARG A 368 13.47 -20.93 -5.63
N GLU A 369 14.12 -21.23 -6.74
CA GLU A 369 15.58 -21.41 -6.80
C GLU A 369 16.35 -20.09 -6.70
N ARG A 370 15.73 -18.98 -7.10
CA ARG A 370 16.34 -17.63 -7.02
C ARG A 370 16.03 -16.90 -5.73
N TYR A 371 15.03 -17.35 -4.97
CA TYR A 371 14.79 -16.85 -3.63
C TYR A 371 15.84 -17.41 -2.69
N ILE A 372 16.55 -16.52 -2.04
CA ILE A 372 17.37 -16.91 -0.88
C ILE A 372 16.39 -17.44 0.15
N ALA A 373 16.49 -18.74 0.45
CA ALA A 373 15.57 -19.39 1.37
C ALA A 373 15.48 -18.61 2.69
N GLY A 374 14.26 -18.21 3.06
CA GLY A 374 13.99 -17.47 4.29
C GLY A 374 14.01 -15.92 4.18
N PHE A 375 14.39 -15.33 3.04
CA PHE A 375 14.31 -13.88 2.89
C PHE A 375 12.93 -13.44 2.37
N PRO A 376 12.33 -12.41 3.00
CA PRO A 376 11.12 -11.77 2.48
C PRO A 376 11.35 -11.15 1.10
N GLY A 377 10.30 -11.13 0.26
CA GLY A 377 10.36 -10.57 -1.09
C GLY A 377 10.85 -9.12 -1.14
N LYS A 378 10.53 -8.31 -0.12
CA LYS A 378 11.05 -6.92 -0.01
C LYS A 378 12.57 -6.85 0.09
N LEU A 379 13.16 -7.70 0.92
CA LEU A 379 14.63 -7.72 1.06
C LEU A 379 15.28 -8.27 -0.21
N THR A 380 14.68 -9.29 -0.81
CA THR A 380 15.14 -9.83 -2.09
C THR A 380 15.10 -8.74 -3.18
N GLY A 381 14.01 -7.93 -3.24
CA GLY A 381 13.91 -6.81 -4.18
C GLY A 381 15.03 -5.79 -4.02
N ILE A 382 15.30 -5.35 -2.79
CA ILE A 382 16.40 -4.41 -2.51
C ILE A 382 17.76 -5.01 -2.90
N ILE A 383 17.99 -6.29 -2.58
CA ILE A 383 19.23 -6.98 -2.96
C ILE A 383 19.38 -7.02 -4.49
N GLN A 384 18.32 -7.37 -5.21
CA GLN A 384 18.33 -7.37 -6.68
C GLN A 384 18.63 -5.97 -7.25
N SER A 385 18.04 -4.92 -6.67
CA SER A 385 18.29 -3.53 -7.07
C SER A 385 19.75 -3.13 -6.84
N VAL A 386 20.33 -3.49 -5.71
CA VAL A 386 21.75 -3.23 -5.41
C VAL A 386 22.66 -3.97 -6.39
N LEU A 387 22.38 -5.25 -6.63
CA LEU A 387 23.20 -6.08 -7.52
C LEU A 387 23.18 -5.57 -8.96
N ILE A 388 22.00 -5.18 -9.49
CA ILE A 388 21.92 -4.69 -10.87
C ILE A 388 22.65 -3.35 -11.04
N LEU A 389 22.54 -2.46 -10.06
CA LEU A 389 23.27 -1.19 -10.07
C LEU A 389 24.78 -1.40 -9.93
N TYR A 390 25.20 -2.37 -9.11
CA TYR A 390 26.63 -2.69 -8.95
C TYR A 390 27.28 -3.17 -10.26
N HIS A 391 26.55 -3.92 -11.08
CA HIS A 391 27.05 -4.36 -12.38
C HIS A 391 27.08 -3.25 -13.43
N ASN A 392 26.32 -2.15 -13.23
CA ASN A 392 26.25 -1.02 -14.15
C ASN A 392 26.59 0.29 -13.42
N PRO A 393 27.88 0.65 -13.25
CA PRO A 393 28.29 1.79 -12.43
C PRO A 393 27.68 3.14 -12.85
N VAL A 394 27.37 3.31 -14.14
CA VAL A 394 26.72 4.54 -14.66
C VAL A 394 25.32 4.69 -14.07
N ASP A 395 24.61 3.59 -13.89
CA ASP A 395 23.24 3.57 -13.35
C ASP A 395 23.21 3.77 -11.83
N ILE A 396 24.33 3.63 -11.13
CA ILE A 396 24.42 3.88 -9.68
C ILE A 396 23.95 5.30 -9.33
N LEU A 397 24.33 6.29 -10.13
CA LEU A 397 24.02 7.70 -9.83
C LEU A 397 22.56 8.05 -10.14
N THR A 398 22.06 7.64 -11.30
CA THR A 398 20.77 8.10 -11.84
C THR A 398 19.69 7.03 -11.89
N GLY A 399 20.03 5.79 -11.56
CA GLY A 399 19.13 4.64 -11.65
C GLY A 399 18.82 4.22 -13.09
N LEU A 400 17.95 3.23 -13.20
CA LEU A 400 17.48 2.66 -14.46
C LEU A 400 16.39 3.48 -15.16
N GLY A 401 15.91 4.54 -14.53
CA GLY A 401 14.84 5.41 -15.02
C GLY A 401 13.43 5.02 -14.55
N ILE A 402 12.54 5.99 -14.57
CA ILE A 402 11.15 5.85 -14.13
C ILE A 402 10.47 4.65 -14.79
N GLY A 403 9.84 3.78 -13.99
CA GLY A 403 9.05 2.66 -14.48
C GLY A 403 9.87 1.57 -15.18
N ASN A 404 11.18 1.51 -14.92
CA ASN A 404 12.08 0.52 -15.52
C ASN A 404 12.44 -0.62 -14.57
N PHE A 405 12.15 -0.52 -13.27
CA PHE A 405 12.51 -1.59 -12.34
C PHE A 405 11.54 -1.76 -11.19
N SER A 406 11.72 -1.05 -10.07
CA SER A 406 10.93 -1.25 -8.86
C SER A 406 9.90 -0.14 -8.69
N SER A 407 8.77 -0.25 -9.39
CA SER A 407 7.65 0.67 -9.26
C SER A 407 6.32 0.00 -9.65
N LYS A 408 5.22 0.57 -9.18
CA LYS A 408 3.89 0.15 -9.58
C LYS A 408 3.65 0.42 -11.08
N ILE A 409 4.28 1.49 -11.59
CA ILE A 409 4.23 1.84 -13.00
C ILE A 409 4.93 0.78 -13.84
N ALA A 410 6.13 0.32 -13.48
CA ALA A 410 6.86 -0.73 -14.18
C ALA A 410 6.00 -1.99 -14.32
N PHE A 411 5.37 -2.41 -13.24
CA PHE A 411 4.53 -3.59 -13.25
C PHE A 411 3.22 -3.40 -14.06
N ARG A 412 2.58 -2.23 -13.98
CA ARG A 412 1.38 -1.93 -14.76
C ARG A 412 1.66 -1.79 -16.25
N ALA A 413 2.80 -1.23 -16.60
CA ALA A 413 3.23 -1.08 -17.98
C ALA A 413 3.47 -2.43 -18.67
N SER A 414 3.79 -3.49 -17.91
CA SER A 414 3.94 -4.84 -18.44
C SER A 414 2.66 -5.44 -19.03
N GLY A 415 1.49 -4.92 -18.70
CA GLY A 415 0.20 -5.44 -19.18
C GLY A 415 -0.23 -6.75 -18.55
N LEU A 416 0.41 -7.24 -17.50
CA LEU A 416 0.25 -8.58 -16.91
C LEU A 416 -1.01 -8.78 -16.05
N GLY A 417 -2.14 -8.21 -16.42
CA GLY A 417 -3.44 -8.60 -15.83
C GLY A 417 -3.84 -7.92 -14.53
N LEU A 418 -3.07 -6.95 -14.04
CA LEU A 418 -3.46 -6.17 -12.86
C LEU A 418 -4.50 -5.09 -13.20
N ARG A 419 -5.31 -4.73 -12.21
CA ARG A 419 -6.19 -3.56 -12.32
C ARG A 419 -5.35 -2.31 -12.62
N GLY A 420 -5.72 -1.59 -13.69
CA GLY A 420 -5.00 -0.41 -14.17
C GLY A 420 -3.78 -0.73 -15.01
N LYS A 421 -3.68 -1.94 -15.57
CA LYS A 421 -2.69 -2.31 -16.58
C LYS A 421 -2.80 -1.42 -17.82
N TYR A 422 -1.69 -1.28 -18.53
CA TYR A 422 -1.68 -0.59 -19.81
C TYR A 422 -2.37 -1.45 -20.89
N PRO A 423 -3.05 -0.83 -21.87
CA PRO A 423 -3.55 -1.53 -23.05
C PRO A 423 -2.39 -2.20 -23.82
N GLU A 424 -2.64 -3.34 -24.45
CA GLU A 424 -1.61 -4.15 -25.14
C GLU A 424 -0.72 -3.34 -26.09
N ARG A 425 -1.31 -2.44 -26.86
CA ARG A 425 -0.57 -1.58 -27.80
C ARG A 425 0.44 -0.63 -27.16
N PHE A 426 0.33 -0.39 -25.84
CA PHE A 426 1.16 0.51 -25.08
C PHE A 426 2.00 -0.22 -24.01
N THR A 427 2.00 -1.55 -24.04
CA THR A 427 2.80 -2.33 -23.09
C THR A 427 4.28 -2.04 -23.30
N TYR A 428 4.96 -1.97 -22.17
CA TYR A 428 6.40 -1.76 -22.10
C TYR A 428 6.97 -2.57 -20.95
N ILE A 429 8.07 -3.25 -21.21
CA ILE A 429 8.82 -3.98 -20.19
C ILE A 429 10.29 -3.69 -20.39
N ASN A 430 10.95 -3.22 -19.34
CA ASN A 430 12.40 -3.09 -19.35
C ASN A 430 13.05 -4.49 -19.20
N PRO A 431 14.08 -4.83 -19.98
CA PRO A 431 14.77 -6.12 -19.85
C PRO A 431 15.33 -6.40 -18.44
N ALA A 432 15.81 -5.37 -17.75
CA ALA A 432 16.30 -5.50 -16.38
C ALA A 432 15.18 -5.85 -15.39
N PHE A 433 14.00 -5.23 -15.53
CA PHE A 433 12.82 -5.59 -14.75
C PHE A 433 12.40 -7.03 -15.04
N MET A 434 12.29 -7.41 -16.31
CA MET A 434 11.85 -8.74 -16.72
C MET A 434 12.76 -9.85 -16.18
N SER A 435 14.07 -9.67 -16.24
CA SER A 435 15.03 -10.71 -15.87
C SER A 435 15.38 -10.76 -14.38
N ASN A 436 15.12 -9.70 -13.62
CA ASN A 436 15.55 -9.64 -12.21
C ASN A 436 14.42 -9.38 -11.20
N HIS A 437 13.40 -8.61 -11.55
CA HIS A 437 12.41 -8.14 -10.56
C HIS A 437 10.99 -8.65 -10.83
N LEU A 438 10.66 -8.98 -12.07
CA LEU A 438 9.34 -9.50 -12.43
C LEU A 438 8.99 -10.78 -11.65
N ASP A 439 9.96 -11.66 -11.40
CA ASP A 439 9.78 -12.89 -10.66
C ASP A 439 9.25 -12.66 -9.23
N LEU A 440 9.62 -11.56 -8.57
CA LEU A 440 9.10 -11.20 -7.26
C LEU A 440 7.59 -10.93 -7.31
N TYR A 441 7.14 -10.20 -8.33
CA TYR A 441 5.72 -9.95 -8.55
C TYR A 441 4.98 -11.23 -8.93
N MET A 442 5.56 -12.02 -9.82
CA MET A 442 4.99 -13.30 -10.23
C MET A 442 4.81 -14.24 -9.04
N ASN A 443 5.77 -14.28 -8.11
CA ASN A 443 5.67 -15.06 -6.90
C ASN A 443 4.67 -14.50 -5.91
N PHE A 444 4.65 -13.19 -5.72
CA PHE A 444 3.66 -12.55 -4.85
C PHE A 444 2.23 -12.83 -5.33
N PHE A 445 1.99 -12.87 -6.62
CA PHE A 445 0.68 -13.19 -7.21
C PHE A 445 0.49 -14.68 -7.55
N ALA A 446 1.47 -15.55 -7.22
CA ALA A 446 1.40 -16.97 -7.51
C ALA A 446 0.64 -17.77 -6.43
N ARG A 447 0.67 -19.07 -6.56
CA ARG A 447 -0.08 -20.14 -5.90
C ARG A 447 -0.04 -20.20 -4.38
N ASP A 448 1.06 -19.79 -3.77
CA ASP A 448 1.29 -20.04 -2.35
C ASP A 448 0.77 -18.86 -1.52
N LEU A 449 -0.29 -19.13 -0.76
CA LEU A 449 -0.90 -18.16 0.14
C LEU A 449 0.09 -17.50 1.11
N GLY A 450 1.10 -18.26 1.53
CA GLY A 450 2.17 -17.74 2.38
C GLY A 450 3.00 -16.62 1.74
N LEU A 451 3.00 -16.51 0.41
CA LEU A 451 3.73 -15.49 -0.32
C LEU A 451 2.98 -14.16 -0.47
N HIS A 452 1.67 -14.14 -0.20
CA HIS A 452 0.82 -12.94 -0.36
C HIS A 452 0.88 -11.93 0.81
N SER A 453 1.80 -12.10 1.73
CA SER A 453 1.98 -11.13 2.83
C SER A 453 2.59 -9.82 2.33
N ILE A 454 2.30 -8.72 3.01
CA ILE A 454 2.92 -7.41 2.73
C ILE A 454 4.46 -7.47 2.77
N THR A 455 5.03 -8.38 3.55
CA THR A 455 6.49 -8.57 3.64
C THR A 455 7.09 -9.18 2.38
N ASN A 456 6.31 -9.97 1.63
CA ASN A 456 6.74 -10.60 0.38
C ASN A 456 6.44 -9.73 -0.86
N ASN A 457 5.56 -8.76 -0.73
CA ASN A 457 5.34 -7.77 -1.79
C ASN A 457 6.63 -6.94 -1.97
N PRO A 458 7.24 -6.88 -3.17
CA PRO A 458 8.48 -6.13 -3.40
C PRO A 458 8.34 -4.61 -3.29
N ALA A 459 7.10 -4.10 -3.24
CA ALA A 459 6.83 -2.67 -3.23
C ALA A 459 7.49 -1.94 -2.04
N SER A 460 8.33 -0.96 -2.34
CA SER A 460 9.02 -0.09 -1.37
C SER A 460 9.46 1.21 -2.05
N VAL A 461 9.26 2.34 -1.37
CA VAL A 461 9.78 3.64 -1.85
C VAL A 461 11.31 3.65 -1.89
N PHE A 462 11.98 3.02 -0.92
CA PHE A 462 13.44 2.97 -0.91
C PHE A 462 13.98 2.19 -2.09
N ASP A 463 13.35 1.06 -2.41
CA ASP A 463 13.73 0.26 -3.55
C ASP A 463 13.46 0.99 -4.88
N GLN A 464 12.31 1.65 -4.98
CA GLN A 464 11.96 2.48 -6.13
C GLN A 464 12.97 3.61 -6.35
N LEU A 465 13.29 4.37 -5.29
CA LEU A 465 14.23 5.49 -5.41
C LEU A 465 15.64 5.03 -5.74
N LEU A 466 16.09 3.93 -5.14
CA LEU A 466 17.41 3.38 -5.41
C LEU A 466 17.50 2.84 -6.85
N SER A 467 16.55 2.03 -7.27
CA SER A 467 16.63 1.36 -8.57
C SER A 467 16.31 2.26 -9.75
N GLU A 468 15.33 3.16 -9.63
CA GLU A 468 14.88 3.99 -10.75
C GLU A 468 15.51 5.38 -10.79
N TYR A 469 15.99 5.92 -9.65
CA TYR A 469 16.59 7.26 -9.56
C TYR A 469 18.02 7.26 -9.00
N GLY A 470 18.54 6.10 -8.60
CA GLY A 470 19.90 5.91 -8.12
C GLY A 470 20.22 6.65 -6.81
N LEU A 471 21.51 6.84 -6.57
CA LEU A 471 21.97 7.58 -5.38
C LEU A 471 21.51 9.03 -5.36
N LEU A 472 21.39 9.69 -6.53
CA LEU A 472 20.87 11.06 -6.60
C LEU A 472 19.43 11.13 -6.11
N GLY A 473 18.58 10.13 -6.44
CA GLY A 473 17.22 10.02 -5.94
C GLY A 473 17.17 9.85 -4.41
N ILE A 474 17.99 8.95 -3.87
CA ILE A 474 18.09 8.74 -2.41
C ILE A 474 18.60 10.00 -1.69
N VAL A 475 19.65 10.63 -2.18
CA VAL A 475 20.20 11.87 -1.59
C VAL A 475 19.18 13.00 -1.63
N ALA A 476 18.52 13.20 -2.78
CA ALA A 476 17.44 14.18 -2.91
C ALA A 476 16.29 13.90 -1.93
N PHE A 477 15.92 12.63 -1.73
CA PHE A 477 14.90 12.22 -0.78
C PHE A 477 15.31 12.49 0.67
N VAL A 478 16.51 12.07 1.08
CA VAL A 478 16.98 12.26 2.45
C VAL A 478 17.11 13.74 2.79
N ILE A 479 17.74 14.53 1.92
CA ILE A 479 17.99 15.96 2.17
C ILE A 479 16.75 16.81 1.85
N GLY A 480 16.08 16.54 0.73
CA GLY A 480 14.99 17.37 0.22
C GLY A 480 13.62 17.06 0.84
N TYR A 481 13.43 15.84 1.39
CA TYR A 481 12.18 15.40 1.99
C TYR A 481 12.31 15.10 3.48
N LEU A 482 13.08 14.10 3.86
CA LEU A 482 13.18 13.71 5.28
C LEU A 482 13.77 14.82 6.14
N TRP A 483 14.89 15.42 5.73
CA TRP A 483 15.51 16.52 6.47
C TRP A 483 14.62 17.77 6.49
N PHE A 484 13.85 18.02 5.45
CA PHE A 484 12.90 19.15 5.42
C PHE A 484 11.95 19.12 6.62
N PHE A 485 11.42 17.97 6.98
CA PHE A 485 10.55 17.80 8.16
C PHE A 485 11.37 17.62 9.45
N ALA A 486 12.47 16.87 9.39
CA ALA A 486 13.30 16.55 10.56
C ALA A 486 14.02 17.77 11.14
N ARG A 487 14.34 18.81 10.35
CA ARG A 487 15.05 20.01 10.84
C ARG A 487 14.38 20.70 12.03
N ASN A 488 13.08 20.50 12.22
CA ASN A 488 12.32 21.05 13.33
C ASN A 488 12.15 20.05 14.49
N TYR A 489 12.92 18.95 14.55
CA TYR A 489 12.70 17.82 15.47
C TYR A 489 12.57 18.22 16.94
N LYS A 490 13.31 19.25 17.40
CA LYS A 490 13.26 19.74 18.80
C LYS A 490 11.92 20.35 19.19
N THR A 491 11.15 20.82 18.21
CA THR A 491 9.86 21.48 18.44
C THR A 491 8.67 20.60 18.07
N LEU A 492 8.90 19.46 17.38
CA LEU A 492 7.82 18.56 16.99
C LEU A 492 7.25 17.83 18.21
N THR A 493 5.92 17.80 18.31
CA THR A 493 5.17 16.99 19.30
C THR A 493 4.81 15.63 18.69
N TYR A 494 3.61 15.49 18.11
CA TYR A 494 3.22 14.28 17.39
C TYR A 494 3.95 14.12 16.04
N GLY A 495 4.53 15.18 15.49
CA GLY A 495 5.26 15.13 14.23
C GLY A 495 6.50 14.25 14.27
N LEU A 496 7.20 14.13 15.40
CA LEU A 496 8.37 13.29 15.51
C LEU A 496 8.03 11.79 15.41
N PRO A 497 7.08 11.24 16.19
CA PRO A 497 6.60 9.87 15.96
C PRO A 497 6.03 9.63 14.57
N LEU A 498 5.31 10.61 13.99
CA LEU A 498 4.80 10.48 12.61
C LEU A 498 5.92 10.40 11.59
N LEU A 499 7.00 11.16 11.76
CA LEU A 499 8.19 11.09 10.91
C LEU A 499 8.85 9.70 10.98
N PHE A 500 8.92 9.12 12.17
CA PHE A 500 9.43 7.77 12.33
C PHE A 500 8.51 6.72 11.64
N ILE A 501 7.19 6.84 11.80
CA ILE A 501 6.23 5.97 11.14
C ILE A 501 6.35 6.03 9.63
N ILE A 502 6.41 7.22 9.04
CA ILE A 502 6.45 7.35 7.58
C ILE A 502 7.73 6.74 6.98
N ILE A 503 8.86 6.85 7.68
CA ILE A 503 10.10 6.18 7.28
C ILE A 503 9.91 4.66 7.22
N LEU A 504 9.25 4.07 8.23
CA LEU A 504 8.94 2.65 8.22
C LEU A 504 7.91 2.29 7.14
N PHE A 505 6.93 3.17 6.90
CA PHE A 505 5.94 2.94 5.85
C PHE A 505 6.52 2.99 4.45
N PHE A 506 7.58 3.74 4.22
CA PHE A 506 8.29 3.74 2.94
C PHE A 506 8.90 2.38 2.57
N PHE A 507 9.03 1.44 3.52
CA PHE A 507 9.33 0.05 3.23
C PHE A 507 8.11 -0.78 2.81
N ILE A 508 6.87 -0.29 3.03
CA ILE A 508 5.66 -1.11 2.85
C ILE A 508 5.17 -1.09 1.41
N ASP A 509 5.09 0.08 0.77
CA ASP A 509 4.48 0.24 -0.56
C ASP A 509 5.09 1.46 -1.31
N TYR A 510 4.68 1.65 -2.57
CA TYR A 510 5.06 2.78 -3.42
C TYR A 510 4.20 4.02 -3.11
N TRP A 511 4.37 4.59 -1.92
CA TRP A 511 3.49 5.66 -1.42
C TRP A 511 3.53 6.95 -2.23
N PHE A 512 4.60 7.23 -2.96
CA PHE A 512 4.67 8.39 -3.87
C PHE A 512 3.86 8.18 -5.16
N GLU A 513 3.53 6.95 -5.53
CA GLU A 513 2.61 6.68 -6.63
C GLU A 513 1.15 6.58 -6.15
N GLN A 514 0.92 6.29 -4.87
CA GLN A 514 -0.42 6.25 -4.27
C GLN A 514 -0.83 7.59 -3.68
N LEU A 515 0.10 8.33 -3.09
CA LEU A 515 -0.02 9.66 -2.49
C LEU A 515 -0.89 9.78 -1.23
N SER A 516 -1.82 8.86 -0.98
CA SER A 516 -2.80 8.97 0.11
C SER A 516 -2.14 9.09 1.49
N VAL A 517 -1.22 8.20 1.83
CA VAL A 517 -0.55 8.20 3.15
C VAL A 517 0.40 9.39 3.27
N VAL A 518 1.13 9.70 2.18
CA VAL A 518 2.08 10.82 2.15
C VAL A 518 1.37 12.16 2.36
N VAL A 519 0.26 12.39 1.67
CA VAL A 519 -0.51 13.65 1.78
C VAL A 519 -1.07 13.83 3.20
N MET A 520 -1.58 12.78 3.83
CA MET A 520 -2.05 12.86 5.21
C MET A 520 -0.91 13.13 6.18
N PHE A 521 0.23 12.45 6.01
CA PHE A 521 1.44 12.70 6.79
C PHE A 521 1.89 14.17 6.66
N GLU A 522 1.97 14.70 5.44
CA GLU A 522 2.38 16.07 5.18
C GLU A 522 1.42 17.10 5.81
N LEU A 523 0.11 16.86 5.72
CA LEU A 523 -0.90 17.67 6.39
C LEU A 523 -0.63 17.77 7.90
N MET A 524 -0.45 16.63 8.55
CA MET A 524 -0.20 16.57 9.98
C MET A 524 1.14 17.22 10.36
N MET A 525 2.18 17.03 9.54
CA MET A 525 3.49 17.64 9.77
C MET A 525 3.43 19.16 9.64
N PHE A 526 2.79 19.69 8.59
CA PHE A 526 2.64 21.14 8.43
C PHE A 526 1.81 21.77 9.55
N LEU A 527 0.76 21.07 9.99
CA LEU A 527 -0.04 21.49 11.14
C LEU A 527 0.83 21.56 12.41
N ASN A 528 1.59 20.49 12.70
CA ASN A 528 2.46 20.44 13.88
C ASN A 528 3.52 21.53 13.87
N ILE A 529 4.14 21.80 12.72
CA ILE A 529 5.10 22.89 12.56
C ILE A 529 4.43 24.26 12.80
N LYS A 530 3.19 24.46 12.34
CA LYS A 530 2.45 25.70 12.55
C LYS A 530 2.08 25.90 14.04
N GLU A 531 1.57 24.87 14.71
CA GLU A 531 1.22 24.90 16.14
C GLU A 531 2.41 25.32 16.98
N ASN A 532 3.59 24.76 16.72
CA ASN A 532 4.78 25.05 17.51
C ASN A 532 5.37 26.45 17.24
N LYS A 533 5.21 26.99 16.03
CA LYS A 533 5.59 28.38 15.76
C LYS A 533 4.70 29.39 16.51
N THR A 534 3.45 29.04 16.72
CA THR A 534 2.49 29.91 17.45
C THR A 534 2.76 29.88 18.97
N LEU A 535 3.30 28.76 19.48
CA LEU A 535 3.64 28.58 20.90
C LEU A 535 4.98 29.21 21.30
N MET A 536 5.86 29.56 20.33
CA MET A 536 7.10 30.30 20.58
C MET A 536 6.94 31.76 20.06
N PRO A 537 6.31 32.66 20.82
CA PRO A 537 6.33 34.08 20.44
C PRO A 537 7.75 34.58 20.64
N HIS A 538 8.42 34.93 19.53
CA HIS A 538 9.61 35.78 19.46
C HIS A 538 10.52 35.82 20.71
N GLY A 539 11.25 34.76 20.94
CA GLY A 539 12.45 34.81 21.78
C GLY A 539 13.66 34.88 20.85
N ASN A 540 14.13 36.09 20.65
CA ASN A 540 15.38 36.63 20.07
C ASN A 540 16.21 35.72 19.16
#